data_d3dd58e6fd9b858e93097ee948f0339a
#
_entry.id   d3dd58e6fd9b858e93097ee948f0339a
#
_cell.length_a   1.000
_cell.length_b   1.000
_cell.length_c   1.000
_cell.angle_alpha   90.00
_cell.angle_beta   90.00
_cell.angle_gamma   90.00
#
_symmetry.space_group_name_H-M   'P 1'
#
loop_
_entity.id
_entity.type
_entity.pdbx_description
1 polymer ?
#
loop_
_entity_poly.entity_id
_entity_poly.type
_entity_poly.pdbx_seq_one_letter_code
_entity_poly.pdbx_strand_id
1 'polypeptide(L)'
;MELKGKKVLFLGDSITEGHGTSCEEKCYVSVFGVLSGAEVKNYGIGGTRIARQREKSEEEKYDQDFVKRADEMEEGADVVVVFGGTNDFGHGDAAIGDFDSKDVYTFYGAMHVLCEKLLKKYPQARIVFLTPLHRLNEDAFVDDWGHKKEKNLAGYVEIIKEVAAYYGLPVLDLFRESGLQPKVDIIREIYMPDGLHPSDAGAQRVAERIYGFLKAL
;
A
#
# COMPACT_ATOMS: atom_id res chain seq x y z
N MET A 1 16.49 -7.65 10.64
CA MET A 1 16.19 -7.39 12.08
C MET A 1 15.44 -8.56 12.73
N GLU A 2 15.51 -8.72 14.06
CA GLU A 2 14.63 -9.65 14.79
C GLU A 2 13.21 -9.05 14.85
N LEU A 3 12.19 -9.84 14.45
CA LEU A 3 10.81 -9.38 14.38
C LEU A 3 9.92 -9.94 15.49
N LYS A 4 10.34 -11.04 16.13
CA LYS A 4 9.55 -11.68 17.20
C LYS A 4 9.29 -10.72 18.36
N GLY A 5 8.01 -10.54 18.71
CA GLY A 5 7.58 -9.64 19.76
C GLY A 5 7.64 -8.15 19.41
N LYS A 6 7.99 -7.79 18.16
CA LYS A 6 7.95 -6.41 17.68
C LYS A 6 6.53 -6.02 17.32
N LYS A 7 6.18 -4.76 17.53
CA LYS A 7 4.89 -4.18 17.17
C LYS A 7 4.98 -3.61 15.76
N VAL A 8 4.21 -4.20 14.84
CA VAL A 8 4.20 -3.85 13.41
C VAL A 8 2.81 -3.36 13.00
N LEU A 9 2.73 -2.11 12.58
CA LEU A 9 1.48 -1.48 12.11
C LEU A 9 1.45 -1.48 10.58
N PHE A 10 0.31 -1.89 10.00
CA PHE A 10 0.10 -1.93 8.56
C PHE A 10 -0.97 -0.93 8.15
N LEU A 11 -0.59 0.17 7.50
CA LEU A 11 -1.50 1.13 6.89
C LEU A 11 -1.71 0.76 5.42
N GLY A 12 -2.98 0.59 5.01
CA GLY A 12 -3.26 0.20 3.64
C GLY A 12 -4.72 0.28 3.23
N ASP A 13 -4.99 -0.26 2.06
CA ASP A 13 -6.29 -0.30 1.40
C ASP A 13 -6.96 -1.69 1.50
N SER A 14 -7.76 -2.08 0.48
CA SER A 14 -8.46 -3.37 0.42
C SER A 14 -7.52 -4.58 0.47
N ILE A 15 -6.31 -4.48 -0.08
CA ILE A 15 -5.32 -5.57 -0.05
C ILE A 15 -4.85 -5.79 1.38
N THR A 16 -4.66 -4.71 2.14
CA THR A 16 -4.28 -4.77 3.56
C THR A 16 -5.45 -5.19 4.44
N GLU A 17 -6.67 -4.74 4.14
CA GLU A 17 -7.90 -5.20 4.80
C GLU A 17 -8.10 -6.72 4.65
N GLY A 18 -7.63 -7.30 3.53
CA GLY A 18 -7.72 -8.73 3.25
C GLY A 18 -8.73 -9.11 2.16
N HIS A 19 -9.13 -8.15 1.31
CA HIS A 19 -9.99 -8.44 0.15
C HIS A 19 -9.33 -9.49 -0.75
N GLY A 20 -10.12 -10.43 -1.23
CA GLY A 20 -9.66 -11.56 -2.06
C GLY A 20 -9.26 -12.80 -1.26
N THR A 21 -9.07 -12.69 0.07
CA THR A 21 -8.78 -13.83 0.94
C THR A 21 -10.06 -14.45 1.52
N SER A 22 -9.99 -15.73 1.87
CA SER A 22 -11.14 -16.51 2.36
C SER A 22 -11.56 -16.13 3.79
N CYS A 23 -10.65 -15.61 4.59
CA CYS A 23 -10.89 -15.17 5.97
C CYS A 23 -9.77 -14.24 6.44
N GLU A 24 -9.97 -13.56 7.58
CA GLU A 24 -9.02 -12.63 8.17
C GLU A 24 -7.66 -13.25 8.48
N GLU A 25 -7.63 -14.51 8.93
CA GLU A 25 -6.40 -15.23 9.23
C GLU A 25 -5.53 -15.51 7.99
N LYS A 26 -6.12 -15.40 6.80
CA LYS A 26 -5.45 -15.58 5.51
C LYS A 26 -5.00 -14.27 4.88
N CYS A 27 -5.40 -13.11 5.41
CA CYS A 27 -4.88 -11.86 4.91
C CYS A 27 -3.37 -11.77 5.17
N TYR A 28 -2.63 -11.06 4.33
CA TYR A 28 -1.17 -11.03 4.40
C TYR A 28 -0.64 -10.48 5.74
N VAL A 29 -1.38 -9.61 6.41
CA VAL A 29 -1.01 -9.05 7.72
C VAL A 29 -1.02 -10.15 8.79
N SER A 30 -2.11 -10.94 8.86
CA SER A 30 -2.24 -12.06 9.79
C SER A 30 -1.17 -13.14 9.52
N VAL A 31 -0.99 -13.50 8.24
CA VAL A 31 0.04 -14.46 7.82
C VAL A 31 1.44 -13.97 8.20
N PHE A 32 1.74 -12.68 7.97
CA PHE A 32 3.02 -12.10 8.39
C PHE A 32 3.21 -12.16 9.91
N GLY A 33 2.16 -11.91 10.69
CA GLY A 33 2.20 -12.04 12.16
C GLY A 33 2.61 -13.46 12.59
N VAL A 34 2.01 -14.48 11.97
CA VAL A 34 2.37 -15.89 12.24
C VAL A 34 3.81 -16.20 11.83
N LEU A 35 4.23 -15.78 10.63
CA LEU A 35 5.59 -16.04 10.12
C LEU A 35 6.69 -15.39 10.95
N SER A 36 6.44 -14.16 11.40
CA SER A 36 7.44 -13.33 12.07
C SER A 36 7.44 -13.46 13.60
N GLY A 37 6.32 -13.89 14.19
CA GLY A 37 6.09 -13.83 15.63
C GLY A 37 5.93 -12.38 16.15
N ALA A 38 5.66 -11.43 15.27
CA ALA A 38 5.38 -10.03 15.61
C ALA A 38 3.94 -9.85 16.08
N GLU A 39 3.73 -8.82 16.91
CA GLU A 39 2.40 -8.28 17.19
C GLU A 39 1.99 -7.37 16.03
N VAL A 40 0.97 -7.75 15.28
CA VAL A 40 0.53 -7.02 14.10
C VAL A 40 -0.77 -6.26 14.34
N LYS A 41 -0.87 -5.07 13.75
CA LYS A 41 -2.11 -4.28 13.72
C LYS A 41 -2.45 -3.92 12.28
N ASN A 42 -3.65 -4.31 11.86
CA ASN A 42 -4.15 -4.06 10.52
C ASN A 42 -5.00 -2.78 10.50
N TYR A 43 -4.54 -1.78 9.74
CA TYR A 43 -5.25 -0.54 9.43
C TYR A 43 -5.64 -0.49 7.93
N GLY A 44 -5.98 -1.63 7.33
CA GLY A 44 -6.54 -1.71 5.98
C GLY A 44 -7.98 -1.21 5.94
N ILE A 45 -8.32 -0.36 4.97
CA ILE A 45 -9.70 0.04 4.64
C ILE A 45 -9.84 0.04 3.12
N GLY A 46 -10.74 -0.80 2.61
CA GLY A 46 -10.97 -0.96 1.18
C GLY A 46 -11.33 0.34 0.47
N GLY A 47 -10.87 0.50 -0.77
CA GLY A 47 -11.15 1.66 -1.60
C GLY A 47 -10.39 2.95 -1.23
N THR A 48 -9.64 2.97 -0.13
CA THR A 48 -8.95 4.18 0.33
C THR A 48 -7.67 4.46 -0.47
N ARG A 49 -7.29 5.74 -0.57
CA ARG A 49 -6.18 6.27 -1.36
C ARG A 49 -5.14 6.92 -0.45
N ILE A 50 -3.93 7.06 -0.95
CA ILE A 50 -2.88 7.84 -0.28
C ILE A 50 -3.26 9.32 -0.32
N ALA A 51 -3.61 9.82 -1.51
CA ALA A 51 -4.02 11.20 -1.72
C ALA A 51 -5.47 11.44 -1.31
N ARG A 52 -5.72 12.64 -0.78
CA ARG A 52 -7.08 13.11 -0.47
C ARG A 52 -7.83 13.40 -1.75
N GLN A 53 -9.10 13.00 -1.77
CA GLN A 53 -9.97 13.22 -2.91
C GLN A 53 -10.63 14.60 -2.82
N ARG A 54 -10.90 15.24 -3.97
CA ARG A 54 -11.63 16.50 -4.08
C ARG A 54 -13.14 16.25 -4.06
N GLU A 55 -13.56 15.19 -4.74
CA GLU A 55 -14.95 14.77 -4.78
C GLU A 55 -15.21 13.73 -3.68
N LYS A 56 -16.34 13.86 -3.01
CA LYS A 56 -16.75 12.89 -1.98
C LYS A 56 -17.20 11.60 -2.65
N SER A 57 -16.73 10.48 -2.11
CA SER A 57 -17.21 9.16 -2.48
C SER A 57 -18.66 8.94 -2.01
N GLU A 58 -19.39 8.01 -2.63
CA GLU A 58 -20.73 7.62 -2.18
C GLU A 58 -20.72 7.09 -0.74
N GLU A 59 -19.66 6.38 -0.35
CA GLU A 59 -19.45 5.91 1.01
C GLU A 59 -18.30 6.68 1.67
N GLU A 60 -18.58 7.32 2.80
CA GLU A 60 -17.63 8.15 3.55
C GLU A 60 -16.34 7.39 3.94
N LYS A 61 -16.41 6.08 4.14
CA LYS A 61 -15.23 5.26 4.47
C LYS A 61 -14.16 5.33 3.39
N TYR A 62 -14.52 5.50 2.12
CA TYR A 62 -13.57 5.61 1.01
C TYR A 62 -12.83 6.94 0.98
N ASP A 63 -13.31 7.95 1.69
CA ASP A 63 -12.66 9.27 1.82
C ASP A 63 -11.65 9.31 3.00
N GLN A 64 -11.40 8.17 3.62
CA GLN A 64 -10.41 8.00 4.68
C GLN A 64 -9.00 7.88 4.07
N ASP A 65 -8.44 9.00 3.60
CA ASP A 65 -7.10 9.02 3.00
C ASP A 65 -6.01 8.60 4.00
N PHE A 66 -4.88 8.09 3.48
CA PHE A 66 -3.78 7.59 4.34
C PHE A 66 -3.15 8.71 5.17
N VAL A 67 -3.12 9.95 4.65
CA VAL A 67 -2.57 11.10 5.37
C VAL A 67 -3.38 11.40 6.63
N LYS A 68 -4.72 11.29 6.56
CA LYS A 68 -5.61 11.43 7.71
C LYS A 68 -5.44 10.26 8.68
N ARG A 69 -5.49 9.02 8.17
CA ARG A 69 -5.46 7.81 8.98
C ARG A 69 -4.14 7.58 9.70
N ALA A 70 -3.03 8.13 9.19
CA ALA A 70 -1.76 8.10 9.89
C ALA A 70 -1.83 8.74 11.29
N ASP A 71 -2.68 9.76 11.48
CA ASP A 71 -2.90 10.39 12.80
C ASP A 71 -3.67 9.46 13.76
N GLU A 72 -4.56 8.62 13.21
CA GLU A 72 -5.45 7.74 13.97
C GLU A 72 -4.79 6.42 14.41
N MET A 73 -3.63 6.07 13.83
CA MET A 73 -2.88 4.89 14.20
C MET A 73 -2.35 5.01 15.63
N GLU A 74 -2.28 3.89 16.36
CA GLU A 74 -1.75 3.87 17.72
C GLU A 74 -0.26 4.21 17.81
N GLU A 75 0.16 4.69 18.98
CA GLU A 75 1.56 5.02 19.26
C GLU A 75 2.43 3.77 19.52
N GLY A 76 3.75 3.95 19.51
CA GLY A 76 4.71 2.95 20.00
C GLY A 76 4.97 1.78 19.07
N ALA A 77 4.98 2.02 17.74
CA ALA A 77 5.38 1.01 16.75
C ALA A 77 6.90 0.80 16.73
N ASP A 78 7.32 -0.45 16.49
CA ASP A 78 8.70 -0.78 16.09
C ASP A 78 8.87 -0.69 14.56
N VAL A 79 7.81 -1.05 13.82
CA VAL A 79 7.78 -0.98 12.35
C VAL A 79 6.44 -0.45 11.89
N VAL A 80 6.45 0.42 10.88
CA VAL A 80 5.25 0.86 10.15
C VAL A 80 5.41 0.47 8.69
N VAL A 81 4.45 -0.28 8.17
CA VAL A 81 4.40 -0.71 6.76
C VAL A 81 3.25 0.02 6.09
N VAL A 82 3.53 0.71 4.98
CA VAL A 82 2.53 1.43 4.19
C VAL A 82 2.38 0.75 2.84
N PHE A 83 1.16 0.33 2.50
CA PHE A 83 0.86 -0.34 1.25
C PHE A 83 -0.36 0.30 0.57
N GLY A 84 -0.13 1.08 -0.48
CA GLY A 84 -1.19 1.81 -1.19
C GLY A 84 -0.74 2.31 -2.56
N GLY A 85 -1.59 3.12 -3.20
CA GLY A 85 -1.35 3.73 -4.51
C GLY A 85 -2.13 3.07 -5.65
N THR A 86 -2.59 1.82 -5.48
CA THR A 86 -3.41 1.15 -6.50
C THR A 86 -4.76 1.83 -6.71
N ASN A 87 -5.37 2.36 -5.65
CA ASN A 87 -6.65 3.08 -5.72
C ASN A 87 -6.48 4.53 -6.19
N ASP A 88 -5.33 5.18 -5.91
CA ASP A 88 -5.00 6.49 -6.48
C ASP A 88 -4.96 6.42 -8.02
N PHE A 89 -4.39 5.34 -8.56
CA PHE A 89 -4.46 5.02 -9.99
C PHE A 89 -5.87 4.60 -10.41
N GLY A 90 -6.49 3.62 -9.73
CA GLY A 90 -7.70 2.93 -10.18
C GLY A 90 -8.96 3.79 -10.17
N HIS A 91 -9.10 4.69 -9.21
CA HIS A 91 -10.31 5.52 -9.07
C HIS A 91 -10.10 6.80 -8.23
N GLY A 92 -8.86 7.24 -8.03
CA GLY A 92 -8.58 8.51 -7.37
C GLY A 92 -8.77 9.70 -8.31
N ASP A 93 -9.24 10.83 -7.78
CA ASP A 93 -9.39 12.10 -8.51
C ASP A 93 -8.24 13.08 -8.28
N ALA A 94 -7.29 12.73 -7.40
CA ALA A 94 -6.12 13.54 -7.13
C ALA A 94 -5.20 13.63 -8.35
N ALA A 95 -4.78 14.84 -8.69
CA ALA A 95 -3.75 15.05 -9.71
C ALA A 95 -2.41 14.45 -9.26
N ILE A 96 -1.51 14.19 -10.20
CA ILE A 96 -0.15 13.75 -9.86
C ILE A 96 0.58 14.81 -9.04
N GLY A 97 0.50 16.07 -9.44
CA GLY A 97 1.24 17.18 -8.85
C GLY A 97 2.73 17.15 -9.17
N ASP A 98 3.47 18.10 -8.61
CA ASP A 98 4.91 18.23 -8.77
C ASP A 98 5.65 17.67 -7.55
N PHE A 99 6.90 17.28 -7.73
CA PHE A 99 7.74 16.71 -6.67
C PHE A 99 7.80 17.59 -5.40
N ASP A 100 7.88 18.91 -5.54
CA ASP A 100 7.96 19.82 -4.38
C ASP A 100 6.61 20.11 -3.72
N SER A 101 5.51 19.54 -4.25
CA SER A 101 4.17 19.76 -3.71
C SER A 101 4.03 19.24 -2.29
N LYS A 102 3.28 19.99 -1.45
CA LYS A 102 2.76 19.57 -0.14
C LYS A 102 1.24 19.58 -0.10
N ASP A 103 0.60 19.74 -1.26
CA ASP A 103 -0.85 19.68 -1.38
C ASP A 103 -1.33 18.24 -1.31
N VAL A 104 -2.04 17.88 -0.24
CA VAL A 104 -2.56 16.51 -0.01
C VAL A 104 -3.60 16.07 -1.05
N TYR A 105 -4.08 16.98 -1.90
CA TYR A 105 -4.95 16.70 -3.05
C TYR A 105 -4.16 16.41 -4.33
N THR A 106 -2.85 16.19 -4.22
CA THR A 106 -1.99 15.66 -5.27
C THR A 106 -1.25 14.44 -4.76
N PHE A 107 -0.89 13.51 -5.65
CA PHE A 107 -0.25 12.27 -5.23
C PHE A 107 1.15 12.51 -4.64
N TYR A 108 1.97 13.34 -5.30
CA TYR A 108 3.27 13.75 -4.74
C TYR A 108 3.13 14.42 -3.38
N GLY A 109 2.23 15.41 -3.28
CA GLY A 109 2.05 16.15 -2.03
C GLY A 109 1.56 15.28 -0.88
N ALA A 110 0.61 14.37 -1.14
CA ALA A 110 0.13 13.41 -0.16
C ALA A 110 1.22 12.46 0.30
N MET A 111 2.05 11.95 -0.62
CA MET A 111 3.20 11.10 -0.29
C MET A 111 4.20 11.83 0.62
N HIS A 112 4.54 13.08 0.32
CA HIS A 112 5.43 13.87 1.16
C HIS A 112 4.85 14.12 2.55
N VAL A 113 3.59 14.54 2.63
CA VAL A 113 2.93 14.80 3.91
C VAL A 113 2.82 13.53 4.73
N LEU A 114 2.50 12.38 4.11
CA LEU A 114 2.42 11.09 4.78
C LEU A 114 3.78 10.68 5.35
N CYS A 115 4.87 10.77 4.57
CA CYS A 115 6.23 10.48 5.05
C CYS A 115 6.61 11.34 6.25
N GLU A 116 6.37 12.66 6.18
CA GLU A 116 6.67 13.58 7.29
C GLU A 116 5.86 13.26 8.56
N LYS A 117 4.56 12.97 8.41
CA LYS A 117 3.70 12.59 9.54
C LYS A 117 4.20 11.31 10.21
N LEU A 118 4.48 10.27 9.44
CA LEU A 118 4.95 9.01 9.97
C LEU A 118 6.31 9.15 10.67
N LEU A 119 7.25 9.91 10.08
CA LEU A 119 8.55 10.19 10.71
C LEU A 119 8.42 10.97 12.02
N LYS A 120 7.50 11.95 12.09
CA LYS A 120 7.23 12.72 13.31
C LYS A 120 6.57 11.87 14.39
N LYS A 121 5.62 11.02 14.01
CA LYS A 121 4.86 10.18 14.94
C LYS A 121 5.68 8.98 15.43
N TYR A 122 6.51 8.39 14.57
CA TYR A 122 7.28 7.19 14.86
C TYR A 122 8.79 7.40 14.64
N PRO A 123 9.44 8.34 15.34
CA PRO A 123 10.82 8.73 15.06
C PRO A 123 11.86 7.63 15.33
N GLN A 124 11.48 6.58 16.07
CA GLN A 124 12.33 5.43 16.36
C GLN A 124 11.92 4.17 15.61
N ALA A 125 10.76 4.18 14.96
CA ALA A 125 10.28 3.02 14.21
C ALA A 125 10.96 2.94 12.84
N ARG A 126 11.01 1.75 12.29
CA ARG A 126 11.35 1.54 10.89
C ARG A 126 10.10 1.72 10.04
N ILE A 127 10.09 2.74 9.20
CA ILE A 127 8.99 3.00 8.25
C ILE A 127 9.38 2.43 6.90
N VAL A 128 8.50 1.63 6.31
CA VAL A 128 8.71 0.93 5.04
C VAL A 128 7.50 1.16 4.12
N PHE A 129 7.75 1.52 2.87
CA PHE A 129 6.73 1.55 1.85
C PHE A 129 6.76 0.28 1.00
N LEU A 130 5.57 -0.18 0.59
CA LEU A 130 5.41 -1.23 -0.42
C LEU A 130 4.86 -0.57 -1.68
N THR A 131 5.42 -0.90 -2.85
CA THR A 131 4.81 -0.48 -4.11
C THR A 131 3.54 -1.31 -4.40
N PRO A 132 2.56 -0.77 -5.16
CA PRO A 132 1.44 -1.55 -5.65
C PRO A 132 1.87 -2.87 -6.30
N LEU A 133 1.00 -3.88 -6.23
CA LEU A 133 1.11 -5.09 -7.06
C LEU A 133 0.71 -4.78 -8.51
N HIS A 134 1.10 -5.65 -9.44
CA HIS A 134 0.53 -5.65 -10.77
C HIS A 134 -0.99 -5.85 -10.74
N ARG A 135 -1.69 -5.32 -11.74
CA ARG A 135 -3.13 -5.50 -11.96
C ARG A 135 -3.46 -5.51 -13.45
N LEU A 136 -4.65 -6.00 -13.82
CA LEU A 136 -4.98 -6.23 -15.24
C LEU A 136 -4.91 -4.96 -16.11
N ASN A 137 -5.41 -3.82 -15.63
CA ASN A 137 -5.47 -2.56 -16.40
C ASN A 137 -4.29 -1.60 -16.13
N GLU A 138 -3.20 -2.06 -15.56
CA GLU A 138 -2.08 -1.25 -15.09
C GLU A 138 -1.38 -0.38 -16.13
N ASP A 139 -1.43 -0.77 -17.42
CA ASP A 139 -0.78 -0.03 -18.53
C ASP A 139 -1.67 1.10 -19.07
N ALA A 140 -2.95 1.12 -18.73
CA ALA A 140 -3.87 2.11 -19.23
C ALA A 140 -3.59 3.51 -18.68
N PHE A 141 -3.83 4.53 -19.48
CA PHE A 141 -3.86 5.94 -19.04
C PHE A 141 -5.31 6.39 -18.77
N VAL A 142 -6.09 5.45 -18.27
CA VAL A 142 -7.47 5.67 -17.80
C VAL A 142 -7.67 4.88 -16.51
N ASP A 143 -8.52 5.39 -15.63
CA ASP A 143 -8.90 4.71 -14.42
C ASP A 143 -9.96 3.61 -14.66
N ASP A 144 -10.42 2.96 -13.60
CA ASP A 144 -11.43 1.89 -13.66
C ASP A 144 -12.81 2.38 -14.15
N TRP A 145 -13.03 3.71 -14.16
CA TRP A 145 -14.26 4.35 -14.63
C TRP A 145 -14.12 5.02 -16.00
N GLY A 146 -12.93 4.93 -16.62
CA GLY A 146 -12.62 5.49 -17.94
C GLY A 146 -12.17 6.95 -17.93
N HIS A 147 -11.90 7.55 -16.77
CA HIS A 147 -11.35 8.90 -16.68
C HIS A 147 -9.86 8.88 -17.02
N LYS A 148 -9.41 9.89 -17.77
CA LYS A 148 -8.00 10.02 -18.14
C LYS A 148 -7.10 10.22 -16.93
N LYS A 149 -5.98 9.49 -16.94
CA LYS A 149 -4.89 9.62 -15.96
C LYS A 149 -3.64 10.18 -16.62
N GLU A 150 -2.90 10.99 -15.89
CA GLU A 150 -1.60 11.53 -16.33
C GLU A 150 -0.52 10.45 -16.39
N LYS A 151 -0.63 9.42 -15.56
CA LYS A 151 0.29 8.28 -15.48
C LYS A 151 -0.47 6.97 -15.40
N ASN A 152 0.12 5.91 -15.94
CA ASN A 152 -0.28 4.52 -15.66
C ASN A 152 0.21 4.08 -14.27
N LEU A 153 -0.12 2.86 -13.82
CA LEU A 153 0.25 2.38 -12.49
C LEU A 153 1.76 2.43 -12.22
N ALA A 154 2.58 2.10 -13.21
CA ALA A 154 4.04 2.18 -13.08
C ALA A 154 4.52 3.59 -12.73
N GLY A 155 3.85 4.64 -13.22
CA GLY A 155 4.14 6.01 -12.85
C GLY A 155 3.89 6.32 -11.37
N TYR A 156 2.83 5.77 -10.78
CA TYR A 156 2.58 5.87 -9.33
C TYR A 156 3.63 5.10 -8.51
N VAL A 157 4.04 3.93 -8.99
CA VAL A 157 5.14 3.14 -8.37
C VAL A 157 6.43 3.95 -8.29
N GLU A 158 6.82 4.61 -9.39
CA GLU A 158 8.04 5.43 -9.40
C GLU A 158 7.95 6.63 -8.45
N ILE A 159 6.78 7.28 -8.33
CA ILE A 159 6.58 8.37 -7.38
C ILE A 159 6.73 7.90 -5.93
N ILE A 160 6.17 6.74 -5.57
CA ILE A 160 6.33 6.16 -4.23
C ILE A 160 7.82 5.96 -3.92
N LYS A 161 8.57 5.38 -4.85
CA LYS A 161 10.01 5.13 -4.70
C LYS A 161 10.81 6.43 -4.59
N GLU A 162 10.52 7.40 -5.44
CA GLU A 162 11.19 8.70 -5.48
C GLU A 162 11.00 9.47 -4.18
N VAL A 163 9.76 9.60 -3.71
CA VAL A 163 9.47 10.32 -2.47
C VAL A 163 10.00 9.58 -1.25
N ALA A 164 9.85 8.25 -1.18
CA ALA A 164 10.43 7.48 -0.08
C ALA A 164 11.96 7.62 -0.03
N ALA A 165 12.63 7.58 -1.18
CA ALA A 165 14.09 7.78 -1.27
C ALA A 165 14.51 9.18 -0.79
N TYR A 166 13.73 10.22 -1.08
CA TYR A 166 14.00 11.58 -0.58
C TYR A 166 14.04 11.64 0.96
N TYR A 167 13.19 10.86 1.63
CA TYR A 167 13.19 10.76 3.11
C TYR A 167 14.10 9.65 3.65
N GLY A 168 14.86 8.97 2.81
CA GLY A 168 15.71 7.84 3.22
C GLY A 168 14.94 6.63 3.72
N LEU A 169 13.67 6.46 3.29
CA LEU A 169 12.80 5.37 3.69
C LEU A 169 12.95 4.17 2.75
N PRO A 170 13.11 2.95 3.29
CA PRO A 170 13.20 1.74 2.48
C PRO A 170 11.87 1.43 1.77
N VAL A 171 11.98 0.90 0.56
CA VAL A 171 10.84 0.46 -0.26
C VAL A 171 11.03 -1.00 -0.65
N LEU A 172 10.04 -1.84 -0.35
CA LEU A 172 9.91 -3.16 -0.97
C LEU A 172 9.14 -3.00 -2.29
N ASP A 173 9.83 -3.18 -3.40
CA ASP A 173 9.26 -3.04 -4.74
C ASP A 173 8.47 -4.31 -5.15
N LEU A 174 7.23 -4.43 -4.62
CA LEU A 174 6.35 -5.56 -4.93
C LEU A 174 5.90 -5.56 -6.40
N PHE A 175 5.84 -4.39 -7.05
CA PHE A 175 5.57 -4.31 -8.49
C PHE A 175 6.62 -5.10 -9.27
N ARG A 176 7.89 -4.97 -8.91
CA ARG A 176 9.01 -5.65 -9.57
C ARG A 176 9.24 -7.08 -9.07
N GLU A 177 9.02 -7.34 -7.77
CA GLU A 177 9.58 -8.51 -7.09
C GLU A 177 8.55 -9.50 -6.55
N SER A 178 7.23 -9.16 -6.62
CA SER A 178 6.20 -10.06 -6.07
C SER A 178 6.07 -11.39 -6.83
N GLY A 179 6.29 -11.37 -8.15
CA GLY A 179 5.98 -12.49 -9.03
C GLY A 179 4.47 -12.70 -9.21
N LEU A 180 3.66 -11.67 -8.92
CA LEU A 180 2.21 -11.68 -9.03
C LEU A 180 1.78 -10.83 -10.24
N GLN A 181 1.85 -11.40 -11.45
CA GLN A 181 1.45 -10.74 -12.69
C GLN A 181 0.15 -11.35 -13.22
N PRO A 182 -1.04 -10.72 -13.00
CA PRO A 182 -2.34 -11.29 -13.34
C PRO A 182 -2.61 -11.36 -14.86
N LYS A 183 -1.78 -10.73 -15.71
CA LYS A 183 -1.86 -10.89 -17.17
C LYS A 183 -1.41 -12.27 -17.63
N VAL A 184 -0.73 -13.03 -16.76
CA VAL A 184 -0.41 -14.44 -16.98
C VAL A 184 -1.53 -15.27 -16.36
N ASP A 185 -2.35 -15.95 -17.18
CA ASP A 185 -3.58 -16.60 -16.76
C ASP A 185 -3.42 -17.52 -15.55
N ILE A 186 -2.43 -18.41 -15.55
CA ILE A 186 -2.21 -19.35 -14.43
C ILE A 186 -1.82 -18.60 -13.13
N ILE A 187 -1.12 -17.47 -13.22
CA ILE A 187 -0.80 -16.63 -12.06
C ILE A 187 -2.06 -15.96 -11.55
N ARG A 188 -2.91 -15.46 -12.45
CA ARG A 188 -4.20 -14.87 -12.08
C ARG A 188 -5.08 -15.88 -11.38
N GLU A 189 -5.29 -17.05 -11.97
CA GLU A 189 -6.16 -18.09 -11.43
C GLU A 189 -5.76 -18.52 -10.01
N ILE A 190 -4.48 -18.66 -9.74
CA ILE A 190 -3.99 -19.12 -8.44
C ILE A 190 -3.90 -18.00 -7.41
N TYR A 191 -3.38 -16.83 -7.81
CA TYR A 191 -2.92 -15.81 -6.86
C TYR A 191 -3.73 -14.52 -6.84
N MET A 192 -4.41 -14.16 -7.94
CA MET A 192 -5.13 -12.88 -8.09
C MET A 192 -6.38 -13.06 -8.97
N PRO A 193 -7.39 -13.85 -8.54
CA PRO A 193 -8.50 -14.30 -9.39
C PRO A 193 -9.29 -13.18 -10.07
N ASP A 194 -9.47 -12.03 -9.40
CA ASP A 194 -10.13 -10.85 -9.96
C ASP A 194 -9.18 -9.92 -10.72
N GLY A 195 -7.88 -10.25 -10.77
CA GLY A 195 -6.84 -9.48 -11.42
C GLY A 195 -6.34 -8.26 -10.64
N LEU A 196 -6.70 -8.13 -9.37
CA LEU A 196 -6.31 -7.04 -8.47
C LEU A 196 -5.96 -7.52 -7.06
N HIS A 197 -6.87 -8.27 -6.43
CA HIS A 197 -6.73 -8.68 -5.04
C HIS A 197 -6.08 -10.07 -4.91
N PRO A 198 -5.10 -10.21 -4.02
CA PRO A 198 -4.48 -11.50 -3.77
C PRO A 198 -5.47 -12.51 -3.14
N SER A 199 -5.49 -13.75 -3.66
CA SER A 199 -6.10 -14.90 -2.99
C SER A 199 -5.32 -15.25 -1.71
N ASP A 200 -5.74 -16.30 -0.98
CA ASP A 200 -4.98 -16.84 0.15
C ASP A 200 -3.52 -17.15 -0.24
N ALA A 201 -3.31 -17.76 -1.40
CA ALA A 201 -1.97 -18.06 -1.90
C ALA A 201 -1.18 -16.80 -2.29
N GLY A 202 -1.86 -15.79 -2.84
CA GLY A 202 -1.26 -14.49 -3.16
C GLY A 202 -0.86 -13.73 -1.90
N ALA A 203 -1.74 -13.70 -0.91
CA ALA A 203 -1.51 -13.08 0.39
C ALA A 203 -0.34 -13.73 1.16
N GLN A 204 -0.25 -15.07 1.13
CA GLN A 204 0.89 -15.80 1.66
C GLN A 204 2.20 -15.33 1.01
N ARG A 205 2.23 -15.20 -0.32
CA ARG A 205 3.42 -14.76 -1.06
C ARG A 205 3.81 -13.32 -0.71
N VAL A 206 2.83 -12.41 -0.58
CA VAL A 206 3.07 -11.03 -0.15
C VAL A 206 3.67 -11.00 1.27
N ALA A 207 3.10 -11.77 2.21
CA ALA A 207 3.60 -11.86 3.58
C ALA A 207 5.06 -12.36 3.65
N GLU A 208 5.39 -13.39 2.85
CA GLU A 208 6.76 -13.93 2.77
C GLU A 208 7.76 -12.91 2.21
N ARG A 209 7.35 -12.10 1.20
CA ARG A 209 8.20 -11.02 0.68
C ARG A 209 8.45 -9.94 1.73
N ILE A 210 7.41 -9.50 2.44
CA ILE A 210 7.54 -8.51 3.52
C ILE A 210 8.44 -9.06 4.64
N TYR A 211 8.22 -10.32 5.05
CA TYR A 211 9.02 -10.95 6.10
C TYR A 211 10.50 -11.01 5.71
N GLY A 212 10.81 -11.50 4.51
CA GLY A 212 12.18 -11.58 4.02
C GLY A 212 12.86 -10.22 3.94
N PHE A 213 12.14 -9.22 3.43
CA PHE A 213 12.62 -7.85 3.31
C PHE A 213 12.92 -7.22 4.68
N LEU A 214 11.96 -7.25 5.61
CA LEU A 214 12.15 -6.68 6.95
C LEU A 214 13.24 -7.39 7.74
N LYS A 215 13.41 -8.70 7.55
CA LYS A 215 14.49 -9.46 8.18
C LYS A 215 15.86 -9.04 7.68
N ALA A 216 15.98 -8.64 6.40
CA ALA A 216 17.23 -8.21 5.78
C ALA A 216 17.64 -6.77 6.15
N LEU A 217 16.69 -5.92 6.58
CA LEU A 217 16.93 -4.58 7.10
C LEU A 217 17.51 -4.63 8.54
#